data_7b00195acb6561c51b330ffad616d2c4
#
_entry.id   7b00195acb6561c51b330ffad616d2c4
#
_cell.length_a   1.000
_cell.length_b   1.000
_cell.length_c   1.000
_cell.angle_alpha   90.00
_cell.angle_beta   90.00
_cell.angle_gamma   90.00
#
_symmetry.space_group_name_H-M   'P 1'
#
loop_
_entity.id
_entity.type
_entity.pdbx_description
1 polymer ?
#
loop_
_entity_poly.entity_id
_entity_poly.type
_entity_poly.pdbx_seq_one_letter_code
_entity_poly.pdbx_strand_id
1 'polypeptide(L)'
;VLILIMEFGGMGIYMLFALFLTNSGSKIGVEQRVFLANEQNLPSLRGVIRTTKKVFYTLVLIQLIGVIFCTSYIYFAMPEFQEISFTKALFYGVFLSVSLFMNAGFVPLPVDFPTLLANGHIVFFIGCAFLIFLGGLGYIPLISLTDYIKAKVKKTDYRFSKIAKILFFAHVLLWIF
;
A
#
# COMPACT_ATOMS: atom_id res chain seq x y z
N VAL A 1 -12.81 -0.37 -13.56
CA VAL A 1 -11.76 -1.04 -14.35
C VAL A 1 -10.38 -0.53 -13.96
N LEU A 2 -10.06 0.80 -13.99
CA LEU A 2 -8.73 1.35 -13.68
C LEU A 2 -8.21 0.95 -12.29
N ILE A 3 -9.03 0.99 -11.24
CA ILE A 3 -8.64 0.58 -9.88
C ILE A 3 -8.15 -0.87 -9.88
N LEU A 4 -8.86 -1.77 -10.56
CA LEU A 4 -8.44 -3.17 -10.65
C LEU A 4 -7.11 -3.32 -11.40
N ILE A 5 -6.92 -2.58 -12.49
CA ILE A 5 -5.65 -2.61 -13.24
C ILE A 5 -4.48 -2.12 -12.37
N MET A 6 -4.68 -1.05 -11.59
CA MET A 6 -3.66 -0.55 -10.67
C MET A 6 -3.33 -1.57 -9.58
N GLU A 7 -4.34 -2.23 -9.00
CA GLU A 7 -4.15 -3.28 -8.00
C GLU A 7 -3.41 -4.50 -8.58
N PHE A 8 -3.83 -4.98 -9.75
CA PHE A 8 -3.15 -6.10 -10.42
C PHE A 8 -1.70 -5.75 -10.81
N GLY A 9 -1.45 -4.52 -11.28
CA GLY A 9 -0.13 -4.05 -11.63
C GLY A 9 0.78 -3.88 -10.42
N GLY A 10 0.28 -3.28 -9.34
CA GLY A 10 1.06 -2.97 -8.15
C GLY A 10 1.31 -4.15 -7.22
N MET A 11 0.34 -5.05 -7.05
CA MET A 11 0.53 -6.26 -6.22
C MET A 11 1.20 -7.42 -6.95
N GLY A 12 1.24 -7.39 -8.29
CA GLY A 12 1.65 -8.52 -9.09
C GLY A 12 0.54 -9.56 -9.25
N ILE A 13 0.22 -9.88 -10.50
CA ILE A 13 -0.85 -10.85 -10.87
C ILE A 13 -0.65 -12.19 -10.16
N TYR A 14 0.60 -12.64 -10.04
CA TYR A 14 0.93 -13.94 -9.45
C TYR A 14 0.64 -14.01 -7.96
N MET A 15 0.81 -12.89 -7.24
CA MET A 15 0.48 -12.83 -5.81
C MET A 15 -1.02 -13.00 -5.58
N LEU A 16 -1.84 -12.31 -6.38
CA LEU A 16 -3.30 -12.43 -6.32
C LEU A 16 -3.76 -13.85 -6.73
N PHE A 17 -3.15 -14.40 -7.77
CA PHE A 17 -3.43 -15.76 -8.21
C PHE A 17 -3.07 -16.81 -7.14
N ALA A 18 -1.92 -16.65 -6.48
CA ALA A 18 -1.51 -17.53 -5.38
C ALA A 18 -2.47 -17.47 -4.18
N LEU A 19 -2.98 -16.28 -3.88
CA LEU A 19 -3.99 -16.11 -2.83
C LEU A 19 -5.31 -16.79 -3.20
N PHE A 20 -5.75 -16.65 -4.44
CA PHE A 20 -6.94 -17.30 -4.96
C PHE A 20 -6.81 -18.83 -4.86
N LEU A 21 -5.71 -19.40 -5.35
CA LEU A 21 -5.46 -20.84 -5.28
C LEU A 21 -5.40 -21.35 -3.82
N THR A 22 -4.74 -20.62 -2.93
CA THR A 22 -4.65 -21.02 -1.51
C THR A 22 -5.99 -20.99 -0.79
N ASN A 23 -6.86 -20.05 -1.14
CA ASN A 23 -8.19 -19.95 -0.54
C ASN A 23 -9.15 -20.98 -1.12
N SER A 24 -8.92 -21.41 -2.37
CA SER A 24 -9.70 -22.49 -3.03
C SER A 24 -9.27 -23.90 -2.61
N GLY A 25 -8.34 -24.03 -1.65
CA GLY A 25 -7.85 -25.33 -1.16
C GLY A 25 -6.89 -26.05 -2.12
N SER A 26 -6.51 -25.42 -3.24
CA SER A 26 -5.60 -26.00 -4.22
C SER A 26 -4.15 -25.98 -3.71
N LYS A 27 -3.42 -27.06 -4.01
CA LYS A 27 -1.98 -27.13 -3.66
C LYS A 27 -1.17 -26.32 -4.67
N ILE A 28 -0.42 -25.35 -4.18
CA ILE A 28 0.51 -24.56 -4.99
C ILE A 28 1.75 -25.40 -5.30
N GLY A 29 2.08 -25.58 -6.57
CA GLY A 29 3.24 -26.32 -7.05
C GLY A 29 4.58 -25.67 -6.65
N VAL A 30 5.67 -26.41 -6.81
CA VAL A 30 7.02 -25.93 -6.45
C VAL A 30 7.42 -24.74 -7.30
N GLU A 31 7.18 -24.76 -8.60
CA GLU A 31 7.50 -23.68 -9.54
C GLU A 31 6.81 -22.36 -9.16
N GLN A 32 5.53 -22.44 -8.82
CA GLN A 32 4.77 -21.27 -8.39
C GLN A 32 5.30 -20.69 -7.06
N ARG A 33 5.78 -21.56 -6.16
CA ARG A 33 6.42 -21.10 -4.90
C ARG A 33 7.76 -20.43 -5.15
N VAL A 34 8.56 -20.96 -6.10
CA VAL A 34 9.83 -20.35 -6.53
C VAL A 34 9.56 -18.97 -7.10
N PHE A 35 8.56 -18.85 -7.98
CA PHE A 35 8.19 -17.58 -8.57
C PHE A 35 7.78 -16.55 -7.50
N LEU A 36 6.89 -16.92 -6.58
CA LEU A 36 6.45 -16.05 -5.48
C LEU A 36 7.60 -15.64 -4.55
N ALA A 37 8.54 -16.56 -4.29
CA ALA A 37 9.71 -16.24 -3.49
C ALA A 37 10.60 -15.20 -4.16
N ASN A 38 10.79 -15.33 -5.48
CA ASN A 38 11.57 -14.38 -6.28
C ASN A 38 10.90 -13.00 -6.35
N GLU A 39 9.59 -12.94 -6.63
CA GLU A 39 8.85 -11.66 -6.62
C GLU A 39 8.94 -10.92 -5.28
N GLN A 40 8.87 -11.67 -4.18
CA GLN A 40 8.90 -11.09 -2.84
C GLN A 40 10.32 -10.95 -2.28
N ASN A 41 11.35 -11.28 -3.08
CA ASN A 41 12.76 -11.30 -2.64
C ASN A 41 12.99 -12.12 -1.36
N LEU A 42 12.30 -13.26 -1.24
CA LEU A 42 12.42 -14.13 -0.08
C LEU A 42 13.60 -15.08 -0.23
N PRO A 43 14.42 -15.26 0.83
CA PRO A 43 15.63 -16.11 0.78
C PRO A 43 15.33 -17.61 0.77
N SER A 44 14.07 -18.02 0.98
CA SER A 44 13.71 -19.44 1.03
C SER A 44 12.24 -19.68 0.64
N LEU A 45 11.97 -20.89 0.12
CA LEU A 45 10.61 -21.34 -0.24
C LEU A 45 9.77 -21.69 1.00
N ARG A 46 10.41 -21.83 2.16
CA ARG A 46 9.72 -22.24 3.39
C ARG A 46 8.85 -21.07 3.91
N GLY A 47 7.56 -21.30 3.97
CA GLY A 47 6.63 -20.31 4.48
C GLY A 47 6.20 -19.22 3.47
N VAL A 48 6.63 -19.30 2.21
CA VAL A 48 6.26 -18.33 1.14
C VAL A 48 4.78 -18.00 1.16
N ILE A 49 3.91 -19.02 1.20
CA ILE A 49 2.45 -18.83 1.20
C ILE A 49 1.97 -18.02 2.41
N ARG A 50 2.55 -18.29 3.60
CA ARG A 50 2.21 -17.52 4.82
C ARG A 50 2.65 -16.08 4.69
N THR A 51 3.84 -15.87 4.13
CA THR A 51 4.37 -14.52 3.88
C THR A 51 3.53 -13.79 2.83
N THR A 52 3.16 -14.43 1.73
CA THR A 52 2.28 -13.87 0.70
C THR A 52 0.95 -13.40 1.28
N LYS A 53 0.28 -14.24 2.09
CA LYS A 53 -0.95 -13.83 2.79
C LYS A 53 -0.72 -12.62 3.70
N LYS A 54 0.38 -12.61 4.44
CA LYS A 54 0.72 -11.51 5.35
C LYS A 54 0.98 -10.21 4.59
N VAL A 55 1.73 -10.28 3.48
CA VAL A 55 1.94 -9.14 2.57
C VAL A 55 0.61 -8.57 2.13
N PHE A 56 -0.24 -9.41 1.54
CA PHE A 56 -1.55 -9.00 1.03
C PHE A 56 -2.40 -8.28 2.08
N TYR A 57 -2.59 -8.90 3.25
CA TYR A 57 -3.38 -8.27 4.32
C TYR A 57 -2.76 -6.95 4.81
N THR A 58 -1.44 -6.84 4.78
CA THR A 58 -0.74 -5.59 5.12
C THR A 58 -1.03 -4.50 4.08
N LEU A 59 -0.94 -4.82 2.79
CA LEU A 59 -1.22 -3.88 1.70
C LEU A 59 -2.68 -3.40 1.77
N VAL A 60 -3.62 -4.32 1.88
CA VAL A 60 -5.05 -4.00 1.99
C VAL A 60 -5.34 -3.12 3.22
N LEU A 61 -4.71 -3.43 4.36
CA LEU A 61 -4.89 -2.62 5.58
C LEU A 61 -4.41 -1.18 5.39
N ILE A 62 -3.23 -0.99 4.77
CA ILE A 62 -2.68 0.35 4.53
C ILE A 62 -3.58 1.11 3.55
N GLN A 63 -4.03 0.48 2.49
CA GLN A 63 -4.97 1.09 1.54
C GLN A 63 -6.30 1.47 2.19
N LEU A 64 -6.86 0.61 3.05
CA LEU A 64 -8.09 0.95 3.80
C LEU A 64 -7.91 2.19 4.69
N ILE A 65 -6.75 2.30 5.37
CA ILE A 65 -6.42 3.50 6.15
C ILE A 65 -6.33 4.71 5.22
N GLY A 66 -5.70 4.57 4.05
CA GLY A 66 -5.62 5.59 3.02
C GLY A 66 -7.00 6.01 2.49
N VAL A 67 -7.89 5.06 2.26
CA VAL A 67 -9.30 5.33 1.86
C VAL A 67 -10.01 6.18 2.91
N ILE A 68 -9.93 5.77 4.19
CA ILE A 68 -10.55 6.52 5.29
C ILE A 68 -9.98 7.94 5.35
N PHE A 69 -8.66 8.09 5.28
CA PHE A 69 -7.99 9.39 5.30
C PHE A 69 -8.43 10.28 4.12
N CYS A 70 -8.27 9.80 2.89
CA CYS A 70 -8.61 10.58 1.69
C CYS A 70 -10.10 10.94 1.64
N THR A 71 -10.99 9.97 1.91
CA THR A 71 -12.43 10.21 1.91
C THR A 71 -12.83 11.24 2.95
N SER A 72 -12.35 11.09 4.19
CA SER A 72 -12.66 12.02 5.28
C SER A 72 -12.14 13.42 4.99
N TYR A 73 -10.94 13.53 4.46
CA TYR A 73 -10.37 14.83 4.14
C TYR A 73 -11.13 15.53 3.01
N ILE A 74 -11.45 14.81 1.92
CA ILE A 74 -12.23 15.36 0.80
C ILE A 74 -13.61 15.78 1.26
N TYR A 75 -14.27 14.99 2.08
CA TYR A 75 -15.65 15.24 2.49
C TYR A 75 -15.79 16.35 3.54
N PHE A 76 -14.88 16.43 4.51
CA PHE A 76 -15.01 17.35 5.65
C PHE A 76 -14.10 18.58 5.59
N ALA A 77 -12.95 18.49 4.92
CA ALA A 77 -11.90 19.50 5.01
C ALA A 77 -11.64 20.27 3.71
N MET A 78 -12.23 19.87 2.59
CA MET A 78 -12.05 20.55 1.31
C MET A 78 -13.30 21.37 0.95
N PRO A 79 -13.25 22.72 1.04
CA PRO A 79 -14.38 23.58 0.67
C PRO A 79 -14.78 23.45 -0.79
N GLU A 80 -13.84 23.12 -1.67
CA GLU A 80 -14.03 22.91 -3.11
C GLU A 80 -15.01 21.76 -3.41
N PHE A 81 -15.27 20.90 -2.42
CA PHE A 81 -16.14 19.74 -2.52
C PHE A 81 -17.37 19.80 -1.60
N GLN A 82 -17.76 20.99 -1.10
CA GLN A 82 -18.87 21.13 -0.14
C GLN A 82 -20.22 20.56 -0.61
N GLU A 83 -20.46 20.54 -1.92
CA GLU A 83 -21.68 19.97 -2.51
C GLU A 83 -21.53 18.50 -2.96
N ILE A 84 -20.40 17.87 -2.63
CA ILE A 84 -20.17 16.50 -3.08
C ILE A 84 -20.95 15.51 -2.21
N SER A 85 -21.58 14.52 -2.85
CA SER A 85 -22.19 13.43 -2.09
C SER A 85 -21.12 12.55 -1.45
N PHE A 86 -21.42 11.97 -0.29
CA PHE A 86 -20.50 11.03 0.38
C PHE A 86 -20.04 9.88 -0.54
N THR A 87 -20.93 9.40 -1.41
CA THR A 87 -20.60 8.33 -2.38
C THR A 87 -19.50 8.76 -3.36
N LYS A 88 -19.54 10.00 -3.85
CA LYS A 88 -18.50 10.54 -4.73
C LYS A 88 -17.19 10.76 -3.96
N ALA A 89 -17.25 11.30 -2.74
CA ALA A 89 -16.06 11.46 -1.89
C ALA A 89 -15.40 10.10 -1.59
N LEU A 90 -16.20 9.08 -1.32
CA LEU A 90 -15.72 7.70 -1.13
C LEU A 90 -15.07 7.15 -2.40
N PHE A 91 -15.68 7.37 -3.57
CA PHE A 91 -15.10 6.96 -4.85
C PHE A 91 -13.71 7.61 -5.06
N TYR A 92 -13.60 8.92 -4.83
CA TYR A 92 -12.33 9.63 -4.93
C TYR A 92 -11.31 9.13 -3.90
N GLY A 93 -11.74 8.88 -2.68
CA GLY A 93 -10.88 8.35 -1.62
C GLY A 93 -10.33 6.96 -1.93
N VAL A 94 -11.18 6.05 -2.42
CA VAL A 94 -10.76 4.71 -2.86
C VAL A 94 -9.77 4.82 -4.03
N PHE A 95 -10.12 5.59 -5.04
CA PHE A 95 -9.28 5.75 -6.22
C PHE A 95 -7.90 6.32 -5.88
N LEU A 96 -7.87 7.41 -5.11
CA LEU A 96 -6.63 8.05 -4.69
C LEU A 96 -5.78 7.14 -3.82
N SER A 97 -6.37 6.48 -2.82
CA SER A 97 -5.62 5.57 -1.95
C SER A 97 -4.92 4.47 -2.73
N VAL A 98 -5.63 3.84 -3.68
CA VAL A 98 -5.05 2.81 -4.55
C VAL A 98 -3.98 3.41 -5.46
N SER A 99 -4.29 4.50 -6.15
CA SER A 99 -3.38 5.14 -7.11
C SER A 99 -2.08 5.60 -6.46
N LEU A 100 -2.17 6.25 -5.30
CA LEU A 100 -1.01 6.76 -4.57
C LEU A 100 -0.16 5.61 -3.99
N PHE A 101 -0.80 4.64 -3.35
CA PHE A 101 -0.09 3.51 -2.76
C PHE A 101 0.57 2.61 -3.81
N MET A 102 -0.07 2.38 -4.96
CA MET A 102 0.49 1.63 -6.08
C MET A 102 1.46 2.45 -6.95
N ASN A 103 1.70 3.72 -6.59
CA ASN A 103 2.54 4.65 -7.38
C ASN A 103 2.09 4.79 -8.84
N ALA A 104 0.78 4.67 -9.09
CA ALA A 104 0.21 4.75 -10.44
C ALA A 104 0.07 6.19 -10.96
N GLY A 105 -0.04 7.18 -10.05
CA GLY A 105 -0.05 8.61 -10.39
C GLY A 105 -1.36 9.13 -11.00
N PHE A 106 -2.44 8.34 -11.00
CA PHE A 106 -3.74 8.80 -11.49
C PHE A 106 -4.51 9.58 -10.42
N VAL A 107 -5.03 10.75 -10.79
CA VAL A 107 -5.79 11.62 -9.89
C VAL A 107 -7.16 11.91 -10.53
N PRO A 108 -8.26 11.39 -9.96
CA PRO A 108 -9.60 11.56 -10.52
C PRO A 108 -10.30 12.83 -10.02
N LEU A 109 -9.61 13.68 -9.26
CA LEU A 109 -10.22 14.89 -8.70
C LEU A 109 -10.53 15.91 -9.80
N PRO A 110 -11.65 16.63 -9.71
CA PRO A 110 -11.99 17.70 -10.65
C PRO A 110 -11.16 18.99 -10.45
N VAL A 111 -10.38 19.05 -9.38
CA VAL A 111 -9.45 20.14 -9.04
C VAL A 111 -8.02 19.60 -9.10
N ASP A 112 -7.15 20.32 -9.75
CA ASP A 112 -5.74 19.93 -9.89
C ASP A 112 -4.95 20.13 -8.59
N PHE A 113 -3.89 19.38 -8.42
CA PHE A 113 -3.05 19.41 -7.21
C PHE A 113 -2.40 20.77 -6.92
N PRO A 114 -1.88 21.54 -7.92
CA PRO A 114 -1.37 22.89 -7.67
C PRO A 114 -2.40 23.82 -7.04
N THR A 115 -3.65 23.79 -7.50
CA THR A 115 -4.72 24.60 -6.92
C THR A 115 -5.03 24.19 -5.49
N LEU A 116 -5.13 22.89 -5.20
CA LEU A 116 -5.33 22.38 -3.84
C LEU A 116 -4.17 22.78 -2.91
N LEU A 117 -2.95 22.77 -3.40
CA LEU A 117 -1.80 23.20 -2.62
C LEU A 117 -1.84 24.70 -2.33
N ALA A 118 -2.21 25.53 -3.32
CA ALA A 118 -2.37 26.97 -3.15
C ALA A 118 -3.48 27.33 -2.15
N ASN A 119 -4.53 26.48 -2.05
CA ASN A 119 -5.62 26.62 -1.08
C ASN A 119 -5.24 26.14 0.35
N GLY A 120 -4.00 25.71 0.56
CA GLY A 120 -3.47 25.39 1.89
C GLY A 120 -3.72 23.97 2.39
N HIS A 121 -4.09 23.03 1.52
CA HIS A 121 -4.34 21.63 1.89
C HIS A 121 -3.05 20.82 2.17
N ILE A 122 -2.09 21.39 2.89
CA ILE A 122 -0.76 20.79 3.17
C ILE A 122 -0.89 19.44 3.86
N VAL A 123 -1.81 19.30 4.81
CA VAL A 123 -2.02 18.04 5.56
C VAL A 123 -2.43 16.90 4.61
N PHE A 124 -3.27 17.20 3.61
CA PHE A 124 -3.65 16.24 2.59
C PHE A 124 -2.43 15.76 1.78
N PHE A 125 -1.59 16.70 1.36
CA PHE A 125 -0.38 16.37 0.60
C PHE A 125 0.62 15.56 1.40
N ILE A 126 0.80 15.86 2.70
CA ILE A 126 1.64 15.05 3.59
C ILE A 126 1.09 13.62 3.69
N GLY A 127 -0.21 13.44 3.83
CA GLY A 127 -0.84 12.12 3.84
C GLY A 127 -0.70 11.37 2.52
N CYS A 128 -0.87 12.07 1.39
CA CYS A 128 -0.63 11.50 0.06
C CYS A 128 0.82 11.06 -0.12
N ALA A 129 1.79 11.92 0.24
CA ALA A 129 3.22 11.60 0.18
C ALA A 129 3.56 10.39 1.05
N PHE A 130 2.93 10.27 2.23
CA PHE A 130 3.13 9.12 3.11
C PHE A 130 2.60 7.82 2.50
N LEU A 131 1.46 7.85 1.80
CA LEU A 131 0.94 6.69 1.07
C LEU A 131 1.88 6.26 -0.07
N ILE A 132 2.37 7.21 -0.86
CA ILE A 132 3.36 6.97 -1.91
C ILE A 132 4.64 6.36 -1.32
N PHE A 133 5.14 6.94 -0.23
CA PHE A 133 6.32 6.44 0.47
C PHE A 133 6.15 4.99 0.94
N LEU A 134 5.03 4.66 1.58
CA LEU A 134 4.74 3.30 2.02
C LEU A 134 4.62 2.32 0.86
N GLY A 135 4.01 2.73 -0.24
CA GLY A 135 3.90 1.91 -1.46
C GLY A 135 5.24 1.60 -2.11
N GLY A 136 6.17 2.57 -2.09
CA GLY A 136 7.52 2.43 -2.64
C GLY A 136 8.49 1.61 -1.79
N LEU A 137 8.20 1.36 -0.50
CA LEU A 137 9.11 0.66 0.41
C LEU A 137 9.44 -0.79 0.00
N GLY A 138 8.56 -1.44 -0.75
CA GLY A 138 8.66 -2.86 -1.07
C GLY A 138 8.24 -3.78 0.08
N TYR A 139 8.13 -5.08 -0.21
CA TYR A 139 7.49 -6.05 0.69
C TYR A 139 8.27 -6.32 1.98
N ILE A 140 9.61 -6.41 1.91
CA ILE A 140 10.45 -6.79 3.06
C ILE A 140 10.44 -5.71 4.15
N PRO A 141 10.73 -4.42 3.86
CA PRO A 141 10.65 -3.37 4.85
C PRO A 141 9.23 -3.20 5.39
N LEU A 142 8.22 -3.30 4.52
CA LEU A 142 6.81 -3.13 4.90
C LEU A 142 6.33 -4.19 5.90
N ILE A 143 6.68 -5.48 5.66
CA ILE A 143 6.39 -6.56 6.62
C ILE A 143 7.15 -6.33 7.92
N SER A 144 8.43 -5.96 7.84
CA SER A 144 9.24 -5.73 9.03
C SER A 144 8.69 -4.58 9.87
N LEU A 145 8.18 -3.54 9.23
CA LEU A 145 7.52 -2.41 9.90
C LEU A 145 6.24 -2.85 10.62
N THR A 146 5.40 -3.63 9.95
CA THR A 146 4.16 -4.13 10.57
C THR A 146 4.43 -5.10 11.71
N ASP A 147 5.48 -5.93 11.61
CA ASP A 147 5.89 -6.82 12.70
C ASP A 147 6.42 -6.03 13.90
N TYR A 148 7.19 -4.99 13.65
CA TYR A 148 7.67 -4.09 14.69
C TYR A 148 6.51 -3.41 15.44
N ILE A 149 5.54 -2.87 14.70
CA ILE A 149 4.36 -2.24 15.30
C ILE A 149 3.57 -3.25 16.14
N LYS A 150 3.34 -4.46 15.60
CA LYS A 150 2.65 -5.54 16.34
C LYS A 150 3.40 -5.97 17.59
N ALA A 151 4.72 -6.08 17.52
CA ALA A 151 5.57 -6.44 18.65
C ALA A 151 5.52 -5.36 19.74
N LYS A 152 5.55 -4.08 19.34
CA LYS A 152 5.45 -2.95 20.27
C LYS A 152 4.10 -2.93 21.00
N VAL A 153 3.00 -3.19 20.29
CA VAL A 153 1.66 -3.30 20.88
C VAL A 153 1.56 -4.48 21.83
N LYS A 154 2.18 -5.62 21.48
CA LYS A 154 2.18 -6.83 22.32
C LYS A 154 3.28 -6.85 23.38
N LYS A 155 4.08 -5.77 23.48
CA LYS A 155 5.24 -5.68 24.41
C LYS A 155 6.23 -6.83 24.25
N THR A 156 6.45 -7.29 23.02
CA THR A 156 7.42 -8.33 22.68
C THR A 156 8.62 -7.72 21.96
N ASP A 157 9.81 -8.29 22.17
CA ASP A 157 11.02 -7.84 21.48
C ASP A 157 10.99 -8.26 20.02
N TYR A 158 11.20 -7.29 19.12
CA TYR A 158 11.37 -7.50 17.70
C TYR A 158 12.57 -6.72 17.18
N ARG A 159 13.42 -7.39 16.44
CA ARG A 159 14.57 -6.76 15.77
C ARG A 159 14.37 -6.78 14.26
N PHE A 160 14.50 -5.61 13.65
CA PHE A 160 14.52 -5.50 12.19
C PHE A 160 15.63 -6.35 11.59
N SER A 161 15.34 -7.08 10.51
CA SER A 161 16.37 -7.77 9.73
C SER A 161 17.35 -6.74 9.13
N LYS A 162 18.62 -7.16 8.94
CA LYS A 162 19.64 -6.30 8.33
C LYS A 162 19.19 -5.79 6.95
N ILE A 163 18.61 -6.69 6.14
CA ILE A 163 18.09 -6.38 4.81
C ILE A 163 16.99 -5.32 4.87
N ALA A 164 16.01 -5.47 5.78
CA ALA A 164 14.93 -4.50 5.93
C ALA A 164 15.45 -3.11 6.32
N LYS A 165 16.49 -3.03 7.16
CA LYS A 165 17.12 -1.75 7.52
C LYS A 165 17.80 -1.09 6.31
N ILE A 166 18.58 -1.85 5.55
CA ILE A 166 19.30 -1.34 4.36
C ILE A 166 18.29 -0.82 3.34
N LEU A 167 17.25 -1.59 3.02
CA LEU A 167 16.22 -1.18 2.06
C LEU A 167 15.44 0.05 2.53
N PHE A 168 15.11 0.11 3.82
CA PHE A 168 14.44 1.27 4.40
C PHE A 168 15.32 2.53 4.30
N PHE A 169 16.60 2.43 4.66
CA PHE A 169 17.55 3.54 4.54
C PHE A 169 17.74 3.99 3.10
N ALA A 170 17.92 3.03 2.18
CA ALA A 170 18.05 3.33 0.75
C ALA A 170 16.81 4.07 0.22
N HIS A 171 15.61 3.62 0.61
CA HIS A 171 14.36 4.26 0.20
C HIS A 171 14.24 5.69 0.74
N VAL A 172 14.57 5.91 2.03
CA VAL A 172 14.58 7.26 2.62
C VAL A 172 15.58 8.18 1.89
N LEU A 173 16.78 7.68 1.57
CA LEU A 173 17.75 8.46 0.81
C LEU A 173 17.22 8.88 -0.56
N LEU A 174 16.56 7.98 -1.29
CA LEU A 174 15.96 8.28 -2.59
C LEU A 174 14.81 9.31 -2.51
N TRP A 175 14.22 9.50 -1.33
CA TRP A 175 13.18 10.52 -1.12
C TRP A 175 13.75 11.90 -0.76
N ILE A 176 14.99 11.96 -0.31
CA ILE A 176 15.68 13.22 0.03
C ILE A 176 16.34 13.85 -1.20
N PHE A 177 16.76 13.04 -2.19
CA PHE A 177 17.41 13.47 -3.43
C PHE A 177 16.46 13.37 -4.61
#